data_56814e7dbd4df3271f494defcda68f1f
#
_entry.id   56814e7dbd4df3271f494defcda68f1f
#
_cell.length_a   1.000
_cell.length_b   1.000
_cell.length_c   1.000
_cell.angle_alpha   90.00
_cell.angle_beta   90.00
_cell.angle_gamma   90.00
#
_symmetry.space_group_name_H-M   'P 1'
#
loop_
_entity.id
_entity.type
_entity.pdbx_description
1 polymer ?
#
loop_
_entity_poly.entity_id
_entity_poly.type
_entity_poly.pdbx_seq_one_letter_code
_entity_poly.pdbx_strand_id
1 'polypeptide(L)'
;FVKVGSFGKSVSDDIEQNLALDSQVAQLAQINRLERCLVEEFLEFLNTKEPRLVSFNGRGFDLPTIMLKAMRYNCSAFSYFETNSQDRSKSKWENYRARYSEYWHTDLLDSLGHFGAVRALKLDSVCKMLGIVGKYDVSGDLVHTLFYEQHDLQAINTYCQSDVLNTYWLYLKYALLKGELHKDQYAGILENFAKKLDSNAPYSGVFINHIQAELERLQHA
;
A
#
# COMPACT_ATOMS: atom_id res chain seq x y z
N PHE A 1 -16.05 -5.39 -0.43
CA PHE A 1 -15.16 -6.13 0.49
C PHE A 1 -13.72 -5.69 0.20
N VAL A 2 -13.13 -4.92 1.10
CA VAL A 2 -11.73 -4.51 0.94
C VAL A 2 -10.87 -5.56 1.65
N LYS A 3 -10.04 -6.27 0.90
CA LYS A 3 -9.04 -7.16 1.44
C LYS A 3 -7.72 -6.39 1.50
N VAL A 4 -7.25 -6.09 2.69
CA VAL A 4 -5.89 -5.59 2.88
C VAL A 4 -4.97 -6.79 2.82
N GLY A 5 -4.07 -6.82 1.87
CA GLY A 5 -3.03 -7.83 1.73
C GLY A 5 -1.70 -7.15 1.46
N SER A 6 -0.64 -7.67 2.04
CA SER A 6 0.71 -7.31 1.65
C SER A 6 1.26 -8.36 0.69
N PHE A 7 1.83 -7.93 -0.43
CA PHE A 7 2.74 -8.75 -1.21
C PHE A 7 4.13 -8.57 -0.59
N GLY A 8 4.44 -9.41 0.36
CA GLY A 8 5.76 -9.48 0.95
C GLY A 8 6.12 -10.95 1.00
N LYS A 9 7.23 -11.35 0.43
CA LYS A 9 7.87 -12.57 0.89
C LYS A 9 8.52 -12.21 2.21
N SER A 10 8.15 -12.95 3.26
CA SER A 10 9.05 -13.04 4.40
C SER A 10 10.40 -13.46 3.80
N VAL A 11 11.40 -12.65 4.05
CA VAL A 11 12.76 -13.04 3.78
C VAL A 11 12.94 -14.27 4.63
N SER A 12 12.97 -15.45 4.00
CA SER A 12 13.30 -16.68 4.68
C SER A 12 14.74 -16.54 5.19
N ASP A 13 15.09 -17.33 6.21
CA ASP A 13 16.46 -17.40 6.78
C ASP A 13 17.54 -17.52 5.70
N ASP A 14 17.19 -18.02 4.51
CA ASP A 14 18.04 -18.06 3.33
C ASP A 14 18.52 -16.69 2.84
N ILE A 15 17.83 -15.59 3.10
CA ILE A 15 18.28 -14.25 2.66
C ILE A 15 19.19 -13.60 3.68
N GLU A 16 18.93 -13.76 4.97
CA GLU A 16 19.88 -13.32 6.00
C GLU A 16 21.21 -14.04 5.82
N GLN A 17 21.18 -15.34 5.50
CA GLN A 17 22.39 -16.11 5.18
C GLN A 17 23.01 -15.71 3.84
N ASN A 18 22.22 -15.33 2.83
CA ASN A 18 22.72 -14.94 1.51
C ASN A 18 23.19 -13.49 1.43
N LEU A 19 22.69 -12.58 2.29
CA LEU A 19 23.27 -11.23 2.45
C LEU A 19 24.66 -11.27 3.09
N ALA A 20 24.98 -12.35 3.82
CA ALA A 20 26.31 -12.62 4.35
C ALA A 20 27.31 -13.21 3.33
N LEU A 21 26.91 -13.37 2.05
CA LEU A 21 27.81 -13.86 1.00
C LEU A 21 28.90 -12.84 0.68
N ASP A 22 30.15 -13.28 0.67
CA ASP A 22 31.37 -12.48 0.49
C ASP A 22 31.50 -11.77 -0.86
N SER A 23 30.59 -11.99 -1.83
CA SER A 23 30.64 -11.33 -3.12
C SER A 23 29.42 -10.43 -3.37
N GLN A 24 29.67 -9.14 -3.65
CA GLN A 24 28.64 -8.19 -4.07
C GLN A 24 27.82 -8.70 -5.27
N VAL A 25 28.40 -9.50 -6.13
CA VAL A 25 27.74 -10.07 -7.31
C VAL A 25 26.67 -11.09 -6.91
N ALA A 26 26.96 -11.96 -5.93
CA ALA A 26 26.01 -12.94 -5.45
C ALA A 26 24.84 -12.28 -4.70
N GLN A 27 25.12 -11.26 -3.88
CA GLN A 27 24.11 -10.46 -3.20
C GLN A 27 23.16 -9.77 -4.21
N LEU A 28 23.70 -9.13 -5.23
CA LEU A 28 22.90 -8.48 -6.29
C LEU A 28 22.05 -9.48 -7.08
N ALA A 29 22.61 -10.66 -7.37
CA ALA A 29 21.85 -11.72 -8.06
C ALA A 29 20.65 -12.20 -7.22
N GLN A 30 20.83 -12.37 -5.93
CA GLN A 30 19.77 -12.77 -5.01
C GLN A 30 18.70 -11.68 -4.87
N ILE A 31 19.09 -10.43 -4.67
CA ILE A 31 18.18 -9.27 -4.62
C ILE A 31 17.33 -9.20 -5.91
N ASN A 32 17.97 -9.32 -7.08
CA ASN A 32 17.27 -9.29 -8.35
C ASN A 32 16.28 -10.45 -8.51
N ARG A 33 16.62 -11.65 -8.00
CA ARG A 33 15.72 -12.81 -8.02
C ARG A 33 14.48 -12.58 -7.18
N LEU A 34 14.64 -12.03 -5.99
CA LEU A 34 13.53 -11.73 -5.08
C LEU A 34 12.64 -10.62 -5.62
N GLU A 35 13.24 -9.54 -6.09
CA GLU A 35 12.53 -8.44 -6.74
C GLU A 35 11.69 -8.96 -7.91
N ARG A 36 12.28 -9.82 -8.75
CA ARG A 36 11.58 -10.46 -9.85
C ARG A 36 10.36 -11.25 -9.36
N CYS A 37 10.53 -12.11 -8.37
CA CYS A 37 9.43 -12.91 -7.82
C CYS A 37 8.29 -12.02 -7.29
N LEU A 38 8.61 -10.94 -6.57
CA LEU A 38 7.60 -10.01 -6.05
C LEU A 38 6.84 -9.31 -7.18
N VAL A 39 7.54 -8.88 -8.22
CA VAL A 39 6.92 -8.23 -9.38
C VAL A 39 6.03 -9.22 -10.14
N GLU A 40 6.49 -10.45 -10.36
CA GLU A 40 5.71 -11.51 -11.03
C GLU A 40 4.44 -11.83 -10.24
N GLU A 41 4.52 -12.05 -8.94
CA GLU A 41 3.37 -12.36 -8.08
C GLU A 41 2.34 -11.22 -8.03
N PHE A 42 2.81 -9.98 -7.92
CA PHE A 42 1.92 -8.81 -7.95
C PHE A 42 1.21 -8.69 -9.29
N LEU A 43 1.93 -8.84 -10.40
CA LEU A 43 1.34 -8.72 -11.74
C LEU A 43 0.41 -9.87 -12.08
N GLU A 44 0.72 -11.09 -11.66
CA GLU A 44 -0.18 -12.23 -11.78
C GLU A 44 -1.50 -11.96 -11.04
N PHE A 45 -1.42 -11.48 -9.79
CA PHE A 45 -2.60 -11.08 -9.03
C PHE A 45 -3.38 -9.97 -9.72
N LEU A 46 -2.69 -8.91 -10.19
CA LEU A 46 -3.32 -7.78 -10.88
C LEU A 46 -4.01 -8.23 -12.17
N ASN A 47 -3.34 -9.09 -12.96
CA ASN A 47 -3.85 -9.57 -14.24
C ASN A 47 -5.02 -10.57 -14.09
N THR A 48 -5.06 -11.34 -12.99
CA THR A 48 -6.08 -12.40 -12.79
C THR A 48 -7.26 -11.97 -11.96
N LYS A 49 -7.05 -11.08 -10.98
CA LYS A 49 -8.09 -10.66 -10.04
C LYS A 49 -8.66 -9.28 -10.35
N GLU A 50 -7.93 -8.49 -11.11
CA GLU A 50 -8.32 -7.12 -11.46
C GLU A 50 -8.87 -6.32 -10.27
N PRO A 51 -8.13 -6.27 -9.13
CA PRO A 51 -8.62 -5.61 -7.94
C PRO A 51 -8.71 -4.10 -8.14
N ARG A 52 -9.61 -3.45 -7.43
CA ARG A 52 -9.52 -2.00 -7.26
C ARG A 52 -8.30 -1.66 -6.42
N LEU A 53 -7.49 -0.74 -6.90
CA LEU A 53 -6.29 -0.30 -6.21
C LEU A 53 -6.59 0.95 -5.38
N VAL A 54 -6.00 1.00 -4.20
CA VAL A 54 -5.95 2.20 -3.36
C VAL A 54 -4.50 2.46 -3.01
N SER A 55 -4.06 3.70 -3.16
CA SER A 55 -2.69 4.09 -2.84
C SER A 55 -2.63 5.52 -2.31
N PHE A 56 -1.47 5.90 -1.79
CA PHE A 56 -1.11 7.28 -1.53
C PHE A 56 0.18 7.59 -2.31
N ASN A 57 0.07 8.34 -3.39
CA ASN A 57 1.14 8.60 -4.37
C ASN A 57 1.56 7.38 -5.21
N GLY A 58 0.71 6.36 -5.31
CA GLY A 58 1.02 5.16 -6.09
C GLY A 58 1.18 5.43 -7.59
N ARG A 59 0.47 6.43 -8.13
CA ARG A 59 0.63 6.88 -9.51
C ARG A 59 1.98 7.57 -9.75
N GLY A 60 2.51 8.25 -8.74
CA GLY A 60 3.76 8.97 -8.83
C GLY A 60 5.00 8.14 -8.50
N PHE A 61 4.84 7.01 -7.81
CA PHE A 61 5.97 6.23 -7.33
C PHE A 61 5.80 4.71 -7.51
N ASP A 62 4.85 4.09 -6.82
CA ASP A 62 4.77 2.63 -6.73
C ASP A 62 4.52 1.96 -8.08
N LEU A 63 3.45 2.38 -8.78
CA LEU A 63 3.08 1.79 -10.06
C LEU A 63 4.12 2.02 -11.16
N PRO A 64 4.65 3.24 -11.37
CA PRO A 64 5.74 3.45 -12.31
C PRO A 64 6.97 2.59 -12.00
N THR A 65 7.34 2.46 -10.73
CA THR A 65 8.47 1.63 -10.31
C THR A 65 8.22 0.16 -10.65
N ILE A 66 7.04 -0.38 -10.31
CA ILE A 66 6.65 -1.76 -10.63
C ILE A 66 6.66 -1.98 -12.15
N MET A 67 6.12 -1.03 -12.94
CA MET A 67 6.08 -1.18 -14.41
C MET A 67 7.48 -1.17 -15.02
N LEU A 68 8.40 -0.33 -14.55
CA LEU A 68 9.80 -0.35 -14.99
C LEU A 68 10.50 -1.67 -14.63
N LYS A 69 10.23 -2.22 -13.44
CA LYS A 69 10.75 -3.52 -13.03
C LYS A 69 10.13 -4.65 -13.86
N ALA A 70 8.82 -4.58 -14.16
CA ALA A 70 8.15 -5.51 -15.05
C ALA A 70 8.80 -5.54 -16.45
N MET A 71 9.12 -4.38 -17.02
CA MET A 71 9.87 -4.29 -18.28
C MET A 71 11.25 -4.95 -18.17
N ARG A 72 11.98 -4.71 -17.09
CA ARG A 72 13.30 -5.33 -16.85
C ARG A 72 13.23 -6.86 -16.82
N TYR A 73 12.16 -7.41 -16.25
CA TYR A 73 11.97 -8.86 -16.08
C TYR A 73 11.12 -9.51 -17.17
N ASN A 74 10.72 -8.75 -18.21
CA ASN A 74 9.84 -9.19 -19.29
C ASN A 74 8.50 -9.75 -18.80
N CYS A 75 7.94 -9.16 -17.75
CA CYS A 75 6.64 -9.51 -17.19
C CYS A 75 5.52 -8.72 -17.89
N SER A 76 4.35 -9.34 -18.06
CA SER A 76 3.19 -8.69 -18.64
C SER A 76 2.30 -8.07 -17.57
N ALA A 77 1.92 -6.81 -17.76
CA ALA A 77 0.94 -6.09 -16.95
C ALA A 77 -0.29 -5.72 -17.81
N PHE A 78 -0.81 -6.68 -18.59
CA PHE A 78 -1.82 -6.40 -19.62
C PHE A 78 -3.07 -5.77 -19.02
N SER A 79 -3.55 -6.25 -17.89
CA SER A 79 -4.75 -5.71 -17.24
C SER A 79 -4.59 -4.25 -16.80
N TYR A 80 -3.37 -3.84 -16.40
CA TYR A 80 -3.08 -2.45 -16.06
C TYR A 80 -3.17 -1.52 -17.29
N PHE A 81 -2.75 -2.00 -18.45
CA PHE A 81 -2.75 -1.22 -19.69
C PHE A 81 -4.03 -1.33 -20.51
N GLU A 82 -4.91 -2.28 -20.16
CA GLU A 82 -6.17 -2.49 -20.86
C GLU A 82 -7.11 -1.28 -20.68
N THR A 83 -7.61 -0.79 -21.81
CA THR A 83 -8.53 0.35 -21.87
C THR A 83 -9.84 0.05 -22.60
N ASN A 84 -10.04 -1.20 -23.00
CA ASN A 84 -11.25 -1.65 -23.70
C ASN A 84 -11.42 -3.16 -23.48
N SER A 85 -12.00 -3.55 -22.35
CA SER A 85 -12.28 -4.95 -22.05
C SER A 85 -13.50 -5.48 -22.81
N GLN A 86 -13.52 -6.81 -23.07
CA GLN A 86 -14.65 -7.44 -23.77
C GLN A 86 -15.96 -7.34 -22.98
N ASP A 87 -15.90 -7.42 -21.67
CA ASP A 87 -17.05 -7.27 -20.75
C ASP A 87 -17.41 -5.81 -20.46
N ARG A 88 -16.68 -4.88 -21.05
CA ARG A 88 -16.81 -3.42 -20.86
C ARG A 88 -16.58 -2.95 -19.42
N SER A 89 -15.93 -3.74 -18.60
CA SER A 89 -15.56 -3.34 -17.23
C SER A 89 -14.50 -2.24 -17.23
N LYS A 90 -13.68 -2.17 -18.29
CA LYS A 90 -12.71 -1.09 -18.54
C LYS A 90 -13.04 -0.34 -19.82
N SER A 91 -12.81 0.95 -19.80
CA SER A 91 -12.98 1.85 -20.91
C SER A 91 -11.83 2.85 -21.00
N LYS A 92 -11.80 3.64 -22.08
CA LYS A 92 -10.84 4.73 -22.24
C LYS A 92 -10.83 5.70 -21.03
N TRP A 93 -11.98 5.86 -20.37
CA TRP A 93 -12.16 6.80 -19.28
C TRP A 93 -12.11 6.14 -17.90
N GLU A 94 -12.30 4.82 -17.82
CA GLU A 94 -12.33 4.04 -16.60
C GLU A 94 -11.39 2.83 -16.72
N ASN A 95 -10.19 2.98 -16.23
CA ASN A 95 -9.14 1.96 -16.19
C ASN A 95 -8.11 2.34 -15.13
N TYR A 96 -7.14 1.47 -14.84
CA TYR A 96 -6.10 1.74 -13.83
C TYR A 96 -5.28 3.01 -14.07
N ARG A 97 -5.15 3.45 -15.32
CA ARG A 97 -4.34 4.60 -15.71
C ARG A 97 -5.14 5.89 -15.81
N ALA A 98 -6.47 5.81 -15.79
CA ALA A 98 -7.35 6.97 -15.87
C ALA A 98 -7.22 7.80 -14.58
N ARG A 99 -6.46 8.92 -14.65
CA ARG A 99 -6.10 9.72 -13.49
C ARG A 99 -7.29 10.29 -12.74
N TYR A 100 -8.31 10.70 -13.47
CA TYR A 100 -9.49 11.36 -12.91
C TYR A 100 -10.64 10.40 -12.59
N SER A 101 -10.47 9.10 -12.84
CA SER A 101 -11.40 8.05 -12.43
C SER A 101 -10.85 7.32 -11.21
N GLU A 102 -11.67 7.20 -10.18
CA GLU A 102 -11.31 6.48 -8.95
C GLU A 102 -11.83 5.04 -8.92
N TYR A 103 -12.47 4.59 -10.01
CA TYR A 103 -13.11 3.28 -10.00
C TYR A 103 -12.09 2.13 -9.91
N TRP A 104 -11.07 2.14 -10.77
CA TRP A 104 -10.03 1.11 -10.80
C TRP A 104 -8.84 1.42 -9.90
N HIS A 105 -8.52 2.71 -9.74
CA HIS A 105 -7.43 3.13 -8.89
C HIS A 105 -7.72 4.48 -8.24
N THR A 106 -7.92 4.46 -6.93
CA THR A 106 -7.99 5.66 -6.10
C THR A 106 -6.59 5.98 -5.57
N ASP A 107 -5.96 7.03 -6.10
CA ASP A 107 -4.74 7.59 -5.49
C ASP A 107 -5.14 8.73 -4.56
N LEU A 108 -5.03 8.50 -3.27
CA LEU A 108 -5.47 9.45 -2.25
C LEU A 108 -4.67 10.77 -2.26
N LEU A 109 -3.41 10.74 -2.74
CA LEU A 109 -2.66 11.97 -2.93
C LEU A 109 -3.27 12.82 -4.06
N ASP A 110 -3.63 12.19 -5.18
CA ASP A 110 -4.30 12.90 -6.28
C ASP A 110 -5.68 13.43 -5.82
N SER A 111 -6.50 12.59 -5.20
CA SER A 111 -7.86 12.94 -4.80
C SER A 111 -7.88 14.05 -3.75
N LEU A 112 -7.12 13.91 -2.67
CA LEU A 112 -7.05 14.90 -1.57
C LEU A 112 -6.25 16.14 -1.96
N GLY A 113 -5.28 15.99 -2.87
CA GLY A 113 -4.48 17.07 -3.42
C GLY A 113 -5.13 17.81 -4.59
N HIS A 114 -6.41 17.48 -4.92
CA HIS A 114 -7.11 18.03 -6.07
C HIS A 114 -6.28 17.94 -7.35
N PHE A 115 -5.72 16.75 -7.61
CA PHE A 115 -4.91 16.41 -8.79
C PHE A 115 -3.70 17.33 -9.00
N GLY A 116 -3.07 17.76 -7.90
CA GLY A 116 -1.86 18.57 -7.90
C GLY A 116 -2.07 20.06 -7.62
N ALA A 117 -3.30 20.49 -7.34
CA ALA A 117 -3.58 21.86 -6.89
C ALA A 117 -3.00 22.13 -5.50
N VAL A 118 -3.09 21.14 -4.60
CA VAL A 118 -2.40 21.16 -3.30
C VAL A 118 -1.12 20.35 -3.41
N ARG A 119 0.01 20.99 -3.09
CA ARG A 119 1.34 20.36 -3.18
C ARG A 119 1.83 19.92 -1.80
N ALA A 120 2.75 18.97 -1.79
CA ALA A 120 3.49 18.52 -0.61
C ALA A 120 2.61 17.89 0.51
N LEU A 121 1.46 17.31 0.18
CA LEU A 121 0.74 16.46 1.11
C LEU A 121 1.57 15.22 1.42
N LYS A 122 1.73 14.92 2.71
CA LYS A 122 2.41 13.70 3.19
C LYS A 122 1.40 12.82 3.90
N LEU A 123 1.46 11.51 3.68
CA LEU A 123 0.57 10.54 4.34
C LEU A 123 0.55 10.73 5.85
N ASP A 124 1.71 10.82 6.47
CA ASP A 124 1.86 11.04 7.92
C ASP A 124 1.12 12.29 8.42
N SER A 125 1.29 13.42 7.73
CA SER A 125 0.66 14.68 8.12
C SER A 125 -0.86 14.62 8.00
N VAL A 126 -1.37 14.01 6.92
CA VAL A 126 -2.81 13.84 6.71
C VAL A 126 -3.39 12.88 7.76
N CYS A 127 -2.72 11.76 8.01
CA CYS A 127 -3.15 10.78 9.01
C CYS A 127 -3.23 11.41 10.40
N LYS A 128 -2.19 12.11 10.86
CA LYS A 128 -2.16 12.77 12.15
C LYS A 128 -3.26 13.83 12.30
N MET A 129 -3.48 14.64 11.27
CA MET A 129 -4.57 15.61 11.24
C MET A 129 -5.95 14.97 11.42
N LEU A 130 -6.14 13.76 10.90
CA LEU A 130 -7.40 13.02 10.96
C LEU A 130 -7.53 12.09 12.17
N GLY A 131 -6.52 12.04 13.06
CA GLY A 131 -6.48 11.13 14.21
C GLY A 131 -6.17 9.68 13.86
N ILE A 132 -5.67 9.43 12.64
CA ILE A 132 -5.10 8.15 12.23
C ILE A 132 -3.67 8.05 12.77
N VAL A 133 -3.13 6.86 12.93
CA VAL A 133 -1.81 6.63 13.53
C VAL A 133 -0.71 7.44 12.85
N GLY A 134 -0.67 7.45 11.51
CA GLY A 134 0.42 8.06 10.78
C GLY A 134 1.70 7.21 10.82
N LYS A 135 2.84 7.86 10.74
CA LYS A 135 4.14 7.20 10.66
C LYS A 135 4.45 6.44 11.93
N TYR A 136 4.74 5.15 11.78
CA TYR A 136 5.19 4.28 12.84
C TYR A 136 6.71 4.04 12.70
N ASP A 137 7.47 4.52 13.68
CA ASP A 137 8.89 4.26 13.98
C ASP A 137 9.92 4.58 12.87
N VAL A 138 9.78 4.11 11.64
CA VAL A 138 10.77 4.26 10.56
C VAL A 138 10.35 5.35 9.55
N SER A 139 11.33 5.99 8.93
CA SER A 139 11.09 6.90 7.81
C SER A 139 11.68 6.37 6.51
N GLY A 140 11.04 6.66 5.37
CA GLY A 140 11.45 6.16 4.06
C GLY A 140 12.90 6.49 3.66
N ASP A 141 13.47 7.56 4.21
CA ASP A 141 14.87 7.94 4.05
C ASP A 141 15.85 6.99 4.75
N LEU A 142 15.38 6.24 5.76
CA LEU A 142 16.19 5.25 6.46
C LEU A 142 16.19 3.86 5.80
N VAL A 143 15.31 3.62 4.83
CA VAL A 143 15.20 2.29 4.18
C VAL A 143 16.52 1.83 3.57
N HIS A 144 17.28 2.74 2.98
CA HIS A 144 18.61 2.41 2.42
C HIS A 144 19.57 1.89 3.52
N THR A 145 19.67 2.59 4.63
CA THR A 145 20.50 2.22 5.79
C THR A 145 20.03 0.90 6.40
N LEU A 146 18.73 0.73 6.59
CA LEU A 146 18.16 -0.51 7.11
C LEU A 146 18.48 -1.71 6.20
N PHE A 147 18.37 -1.52 4.88
CA PHE A 147 18.59 -2.59 3.92
C PHE A 147 20.08 -2.94 3.76
N TYR A 148 20.92 -1.95 3.47
CA TYR A 148 22.32 -2.19 3.08
C TYR A 148 23.30 -2.22 4.25
N GLU A 149 23.03 -1.51 5.34
CA GLU A 149 23.96 -1.38 6.47
C GLU A 149 23.54 -2.23 7.66
N GLN A 150 22.24 -2.26 7.99
CA GLN A 150 21.75 -2.97 9.16
C GLN A 150 21.17 -4.35 8.83
N HIS A 151 20.87 -4.61 7.56
CA HIS A 151 20.21 -5.83 7.06
C HIS A 151 18.87 -6.13 7.75
N ASP A 152 18.18 -5.08 8.26
CA ASP A 152 16.92 -5.17 8.98
C ASP A 152 15.72 -5.09 8.02
N LEU A 153 15.47 -6.20 7.35
CA LEU A 153 14.30 -6.33 6.46
C LEU A 153 12.98 -6.37 7.25
N GLN A 154 13.02 -6.80 8.51
CA GLN A 154 11.86 -6.82 9.38
C GLN A 154 11.35 -5.41 9.67
N ALA A 155 12.23 -4.47 9.99
CA ALA A 155 11.86 -3.07 10.18
C ALA A 155 11.27 -2.47 8.90
N ILE A 156 11.85 -2.76 7.72
CA ILE A 156 11.30 -2.31 6.43
C ILE A 156 9.90 -2.88 6.19
N ASN A 157 9.68 -4.17 6.42
CA ASN A 157 8.38 -4.80 6.27
C ASN A 157 7.34 -4.21 7.23
N THR A 158 7.70 -4.02 8.49
CA THR A 158 6.85 -3.39 9.51
C THR A 158 6.44 -1.98 9.09
N TYR A 159 7.40 -1.20 8.61
CA TYR A 159 7.17 0.14 8.09
C TYR A 159 6.19 0.12 6.91
N CYS A 160 6.45 -0.71 5.88
CA CYS A 160 5.58 -0.82 4.71
C CYS A 160 4.16 -1.28 5.09
N GLN A 161 4.04 -2.25 6.00
CA GLN A 161 2.72 -2.72 6.48
C GLN A 161 1.96 -1.60 7.19
N SER A 162 2.62 -0.84 8.06
CA SER A 162 1.97 0.28 8.76
C SER A 162 1.50 1.37 7.80
N ASP A 163 2.26 1.69 6.76
CA ASP A 163 1.88 2.65 5.73
C ASP A 163 0.67 2.16 4.91
N VAL A 164 0.59 0.87 4.60
CA VAL A 164 -0.58 0.27 3.93
C VAL A 164 -1.82 0.36 4.83
N LEU A 165 -1.70 0.08 6.12
CA LEU A 165 -2.81 0.18 7.08
C LEU A 165 -3.27 1.63 7.27
N ASN A 166 -2.37 2.58 7.32
CA ASN A 166 -2.68 4.01 7.34
C ASN A 166 -3.41 4.45 6.06
N THR A 167 -2.94 4.00 4.90
CA THR A 167 -3.58 4.28 3.61
C THR A 167 -4.98 3.67 3.55
N TYR A 168 -5.16 2.45 4.06
CA TYR A 168 -6.47 1.81 4.15
C TYR A 168 -7.43 2.61 5.04
N TRP A 169 -7.01 3.02 6.22
CA TRP A 169 -7.87 3.80 7.12
C TRP A 169 -8.19 5.17 6.54
N LEU A 170 -7.21 5.82 5.93
CA LEU A 170 -7.43 7.09 5.23
C LEU A 170 -8.47 6.94 4.10
N TYR A 171 -8.41 5.83 3.34
CA TYR A 171 -9.41 5.51 2.32
C TYR A 171 -10.81 5.35 2.92
N LEU A 172 -10.95 4.72 4.07
CA LEU A 172 -12.25 4.59 4.74
C LEU A 172 -12.83 5.96 5.14
N LYS A 173 -11.99 6.86 5.66
CA LYS A 173 -12.41 8.25 5.95
C LYS A 173 -12.78 9.01 4.68
N TYR A 174 -12.06 8.79 3.61
CA TYR A 174 -12.36 9.38 2.31
C TYR A 174 -13.69 8.87 1.75
N ALA A 175 -13.97 7.57 1.85
CA ALA A 175 -15.23 6.98 1.46
C ALA A 175 -16.42 7.49 2.31
N LEU A 176 -16.20 7.69 3.61
CA LEU A 176 -17.17 8.36 4.49
C LEU A 176 -17.43 9.80 4.07
N LEU A 177 -16.38 10.56 3.76
CA LEU A 177 -16.48 11.95 3.26
C LEU A 177 -17.28 12.03 1.95
N LYS A 178 -17.09 11.07 1.04
CA LYS A 178 -17.83 10.99 -0.22
C LYS A 178 -19.29 10.52 -0.07
N GLY A 179 -19.69 10.06 1.12
CA GLY A 179 -21.01 9.47 1.34
C GLY A 179 -21.15 8.03 0.80
N GLU A 180 -20.06 7.39 0.42
CA GLU A 180 -20.02 5.98 0.01
C GLU A 180 -20.15 5.02 1.20
N LEU A 181 -19.84 5.50 2.40
CA LEU A 181 -20.06 4.84 3.69
C LEU A 181 -20.90 5.71 4.60
N HIS A 182 -21.80 5.08 5.37
CA HIS A 182 -22.47 5.72 6.50
C HIS A 182 -21.65 5.53 7.79
N LYS A 183 -21.88 6.39 8.79
CA LYS A 183 -21.15 6.35 10.08
C LYS A 183 -21.16 4.96 10.73
N ASP A 184 -22.31 4.27 10.75
CA ASP A 184 -22.43 2.93 11.34
C ASP A 184 -21.63 1.88 10.59
N GLN A 185 -21.62 1.95 9.25
CA GLN A 185 -20.84 1.06 8.41
C GLN A 185 -19.34 1.29 8.62
N TYR A 186 -18.93 2.56 8.69
CA TYR A 186 -17.54 2.94 8.97
C TYR A 186 -17.11 2.41 10.34
N ALA A 187 -17.91 2.59 11.38
CA ALA A 187 -17.63 2.07 12.73
C ALA A 187 -17.47 0.54 12.72
N GLY A 188 -18.42 -0.19 12.12
CA GLY A 188 -18.34 -1.65 12.01
C GLY A 188 -17.13 -2.14 11.22
N ILE A 189 -16.69 -1.40 10.18
CA ILE A 189 -15.47 -1.72 9.44
C ILE A 189 -14.24 -1.51 10.33
N LEU A 190 -14.16 -0.42 11.10
CA LEU A 190 -13.07 -0.15 12.02
C LEU A 190 -12.96 -1.21 13.12
N GLU A 191 -14.07 -1.64 13.71
CA GLU A 191 -14.09 -2.74 14.69
C GLU A 191 -13.52 -4.03 14.09
N ASN A 192 -13.94 -4.37 12.87
CA ASN A 192 -13.42 -5.54 12.15
C ASN A 192 -11.95 -5.37 11.77
N PHE A 193 -11.52 -4.17 11.46
CA PHE A 193 -10.12 -3.86 11.18
C PHE A 193 -9.27 -4.11 12.42
N ALA A 194 -9.66 -3.58 13.58
CA ALA A 194 -8.96 -3.82 14.85
C ALA A 194 -8.82 -5.31 15.18
N LYS A 195 -9.90 -6.09 14.99
CA LYS A 195 -9.90 -7.55 15.24
C LYS A 195 -8.99 -8.35 14.31
N LYS A 196 -8.65 -7.83 13.13
CA LYS A 196 -7.83 -8.51 12.12
C LYS A 196 -6.37 -8.08 12.14
N LEU A 197 -6.00 -7.13 12.97
CA LEU A 197 -4.59 -6.78 13.15
C LEU A 197 -3.84 -7.95 13.76
N ASP A 198 -2.65 -8.23 13.23
CA ASP A 198 -1.78 -9.25 13.80
C ASP A 198 -1.33 -8.81 15.19
N SER A 199 -1.74 -9.55 16.22
CA SER A 199 -1.42 -9.22 17.62
C SER A 199 0.10 -9.21 17.91
N ASN A 200 0.90 -9.87 17.07
CA ASN A 200 2.36 -9.92 17.21
C ASN A 200 3.05 -8.74 16.49
N ALA A 201 2.33 -8.01 15.64
CA ALA A 201 2.92 -6.88 14.95
C ALA A 201 3.10 -5.68 15.90
N PRO A 202 4.28 -5.05 15.93
CA PRO A 202 4.61 -4.00 16.90
C PRO A 202 3.71 -2.75 16.78
N TYR A 203 3.15 -2.49 15.61
CA TYR A 203 2.24 -1.37 15.39
C TYR A 203 0.80 -1.63 15.88
N SER A 204 0.40 -2.89 16.14
CA SER A 204 -1.01 -3.24 16.35
C SER A 204 -1.64 -2.56 17.56
N GLY A 205 -0.92 -2.48 18.68
CA GLY A 205 -1.41 -1.79 19.88
C GLY A 205 -1.70 -0.31 19.63
N VAL A 206 -0.86 0.36 18.85
CA VAL A 206 -1.06 1.77 18.51
C VAL A 206 -2.28 1.94 17.61
N PHE A 207 -2.45 1.11 16.59
CA PHE A 207 -3.64 1.14 15.74
C PHE A 207 -4.92 0.88 16.53
N ILE A 208 -4.94 -0.13 17.40
CA ILE A 208 -6.11 -0.47 18.23
C ILE A 208 -6.52 0.72 19.11
N ASN A 209 -5.56 1.36 19.77
CA ASN A 209 -5.84 2.53 20.63
C ASN A 209 -6.43 3.70 19.83
N HIS A 210 -5.89 4.00 18.67
CA HIS A 210 -6.42 5.04 17.79
C HIS A 210 -7.81 4.70 17.23
N ILE A 211 -8.06 3.43 16.88
CA ILE A 211 -9.39 2.97 16.44
C ILE A 211 -10.41 3.13 17.58
N GLN A 212 -10.07 2.74 18.79
CA GLN A 212 -10.96 2.91 19.96
C GLN A 212 -11.34 4.37 20.19
N ALA A 213 -10.34 5.27 20.17
CA ALA A 213 -10.57 6.71 20.29
C ALA A 213 -11.46 7.27 19.15
N GLU A 214 -11.35 6.73 17.94
CA GLU A 214 -12.23 7.13 16.83
C GLU A 214 -13.66 6.61 17.03
N LEU A 215 -13.83 5.38 17.47
CA LEU A 215 -15.16 4.80 17.76
C LEU A 215 -15.88 5.58 18.87
N GLU A 216 -15.17 5.97 19.92
CA GLU A 216 -15.72 6.84 20.97
C GLU A 216 -16.18 8.20 20.43
N ARG A 217 -15.37 8.83 19.58
CA ARG A 217 -15.75 10.08 18.92
C ARG A 217 -17.01 9.95 18.06
N LEU A 218 -17.18 8.83 17.36
CA LEU A 218 -18.37 8.58 16.54
C LEU A 218 -19.65 8.41 17.36
N GLN A 219 -19.56 7.91 18.60
CA GLN A 219 -20.70 7.77 19.51
C GLN A 219 -21.18 9.11 20.09
N HIS A 220 -20.28 10.09 20.17
CA HIS A 220 -20.58 11.41 20.76
C HIS A 220 -20.85 12.51 19.70
N ALA A 221 -20.78 12.18 18.41
CA ALA A 221 -21.01 13.09 17.27
C ALA A 221 -22.33 12.81 16.57
#